data_bb9cbe893a6e3123dcd7c8a849559422
#
_entry.id   bb9cbe893a6e3123dcd7c8a849559422
#
_cell.length_a   1.000
_cell.length_b   1.000
_cell.length_c   1.000
_cell.angle_alpha   90.00
_cell.angle_beta   90.00
_cell.angle_gamma   90.00
#
_symmetry.space_group_name_H-M   'P 1'
#
loop_
_entity.id
_entity.type
_entity.pdbx_description
1 polymer ?
#
loop_
_entity_poly.entity_id
_entity_poly.type
_entity_poly.pdbx_seq_one_letter_code
_entity_poly.pdbx_strand_id
1 'polypeptide(L)'
;MGYTTIYEEAQASFTEKKSEFIGHIAPVSTADEAVAFINRIKAENRKARHNVYAYVLREGNVSRYSDDGEPQGTGGVPVLDVINKSGLTDVCVVVTRYFGGILLGASGLTRAYSQGCSMAVNAARKMKMCECSRISFSCDYTLYGKVSYALPEYGVIMEKEDFADSVNLAFLVKSEFSDKLKIQLTDISCGKLELSEETNLLADFA
;
A
#
# COMPACT_ATOMS: atom_id res chain seq x y z
N MET A 1 -13.90 -1.82 3.72
CA MET A 1 -12.83 -1.73 4.76
C MET A 1 -11.54 -1.29 4.11
N GLY A 2 -10.93 -0.21 4.62
CA GLY A 2 -9.63 0.24 4.14
C GLY A 2 -8.52 -0.78 4.41
N TYR A 3 -7.39 -0.65 3.72
CA TYR A 3 -6.23 -1.53 3.86
C TYR A 3 -4.93 -0.74 3.74
N THR A 4 -3.82 -1.35 4.17
CA THR A 4 -2.50 -0.74 4.06
C THR A 4 -1.65 -1.51 3.05
N THR A 5 -1.05 -0.78 2.12
CA THR A 5 -0.10 -1.30 1.14
C THR A 5 1.10 -0.35 1.02
N ILE A 6 1.88 -0.43 -0.04
CA ILE A 6 3.00 0.48 -0.31
C ILE A 6 2.80 1.20 -1.64
N TYR A 7 3.41 2.39 -1.75
CA TYR A 7 3.27 3.23 -2.93
C TYR A 7 4.11 2.74 -4.12
N GLU A 8 5.34 2.31 -3.85
CA GLU A 8 6.34 1.94 -4.85
C GLU A 8 7.30 0.88 -4.33
N GLU A 9 8.12 0.35 -5.21
CA GLU A 9 9.15 -0.60 -4.84
C GLU A 9 10.20 0.04 -3.91
N ALA A 10 10.69 -0.76 -2.97
CA ALA A 10 11.79 -0.38 -2.10
C ALA A 10 12.72 -1.57 -1.85
N GLN A 11 13.95 -1.25 -1.46
CA GLN A 11 14.94 -2.26 -1.08
C GLN A 11 15.80 -1.78 0.07
N ALA A 12 16.33 -2.74 0.82
CA ALA A 12 17.33 -2.51 1.86
C ALA A 12 18.20 -3.75 2.02
N SER A 13 19.46 -3.57 2.43
CA SER A 13 20.39 -4.67 2.59
C SER A 13 21.15 -4.59 3.92
N PHE A 14 21.65 -5.75 4.37
CA PHE A 14 22.54 -5.85 5.51
C PHE A 14 23.44 -7.08 5.37
N THR A 15 24.48 -7.14 6.19
CA THR A 15 25.42 -8.28 6.23
C THR A 15 25.35 -8.96 7.59
N GLU A 16 25.20 -10.29 7.60
CA GLU A 16 25.26 -11.14 8.80
C GLU A 16 26.22 -12.29 8.56
N LYS A 17 27.25 -12.44 9.40
CA LYS A 17 28.29 -13.47 9.27
C LYS A 17 28.83 -13.60 7.83
N LYS A 18 29.22 -12.48 7.23
CA LYS A 18 29.68 -12.36 5.84
C LYS A 18 28.67 -12.73 4.76
N SER A 19 27.47 -13.20 5.09
CA SER A 19 26.37 -13.32 4.13
C SER A 19 25.69 -11.99 3.95
N GLU A 20 25.45 -11.58 2.70
CA GLU A 20 24.67 -10.40 2.36
C GLU A 20 23.21 -10.81 2.16
N PHE A 21 22.32 -10.06 2.76
CA PHE A 21 20.86 -10.18 2.59
C PHE A 21 20.31 -8.89 2.01
N ILE A 22 19.56 -9.01 0.92
CA ILE A 22 18.92 -7.88 0.25
C ILE A 22 17.41 -8.13 0.25
N GLY A 23 16.66 -7.35 1.00
CA GLY A 23 15.21 -7.36 0.98
C GLY A 23 14.68 -6.44 -0.10
N HIS A 24 13.83 -6.95 -0.97
CA HIS A 24 13.10 -6.21 -2.00
C HIS A 24 11.61 -6.32 -1.72
N ILE A 25 10.88 -5.24 -1.84
CA ILE A 25 9.42 -5.21 -1.69
C ILE A 25 8.79 -4.45 -2.85
N ALA A 26 7.67 -4.96 -3.36
CA ALA A 26 6.89 -4.33 -4.43
C ALA A 26 5.40 -4.36 -4.11
N PRO A 27 4.61 -3.34 -4.54
CA PRO A 27 3.16 -3.43 -4.57
C PRO A 27 2.76 -4.41 -5.69
N VAL A 28 1.82 -5.29 -5.40
CA VAL A 28 1.28 -6.27 -6.35
C VAL A 28 -0.20 -6.49 -6.07
N SER A 29 -1.03 -6.53 -7.10
CA SER A 29 -2.48 -6.74 -6.98
C SER A 29 -2.91 -8.16 -7.33
N THR A 30 -2.08 -8.87 -8.10
CA THR A 30 -2.36 -10.21 -8.60
C THR A 30 -1.21 -11.19 -8.35
N ALA A 31 -1.52 -12.49 -8.40
CA ALA A 31 -0.49 -13.54 -8.31
C ALA A 31 0.51 -13.47 -9.48
N ASP A 32 0.05 -13.10 -10.66
CA ASP A 32 0.91 -12.99 -11.85
C ASP A 32 1.91 -11.84 -11.70
N GLU A 33 1.49 -10.69 -11.15
CA GLU A 33 2.39 -9.58 -10.82
C GLU A 33 3.43 -10.00 -9.76
N ALA A 34 3.01 -10.71 -8.72
CA ALA A 34 3.92 -11.23 -7.70
C ALA A 34 4.96 -12.19 -8.31
N VAL A 35 4.53 -13.12 -9.18
CA VAL A 35 5.42 -14.06 -9.88
C VAL A 35 6.37 -13.31 -10.83
N ALA A 36 5.88 -12.31 -11.55
CA ALA A 36 6.71 -11.48 -12.43
C ALA A 36 7.80 -10.75 -11.64
N PHE A 37 7.45 -10.14 -10.51
CA PHE A 37 8.40 -9.48 -9.60
C PHE A 37 9.45 -10.48 -9.08
N ILE A 38 9.05 -11.63 -8.55
CA ILE A 38 9.95 -12.67 -8.06
C ILE A 38 10.93 -13.09 -9.15
N ASN A 39 10.45 -13.35 -10.37
CA ASN A 39 11.29 -13.79 -11.48
C ASN A 39 12.27 -12.69 -11.91
N ARG A 40 11.87 -11.44 -11.89
CA ARG A 40 12.75 -10.29 -12.16
C ARG A 40 13.88 -10.22 -11.14
N ILE A 41 13.58 -10.27 -9.84
CA ILE A 41 14.60 -10.24 -8.79
C ILE A 41 15.56 -11.44 -8.90
N LYS A 42 15.05 -12.64 -9.19
CA LYS A 42 15.89 -13.83 -9.44
C LYS A 42 16.81 -13.63 -10.65
N ALA A 43 16.31 -13.02 -11.73
CA ALA A 43 17.11 -12.75 -12.92
C ALA A 43 18.21 -11.71 -12.69
N GLU A 44 17.93 -10.68 -11.89
CA GLU A 44 18.90 -9.65 -11.49
C GLU A 44 19.98 -10.23 -10.53
N ASN A 45 19.61 -11.23 -9.72
CA ASN A 45 20.48 -11.82 -8.69
C ASN A 45 20.92 -13.26 -9.01
N ARG A 46 21.31 -13.54 -10.26
CA ARG A 46 21.65 -14.90 -10.74
C ARG A 46 22.77 -15.60 -9.97
N LYS A 47 23.64 -14.85 -9.30
CA LYS A 47 24.74 -15.39 -8.48
C LYS A 47 24.29 -15.77 -7.06
N ALA A 48 23.12 -15.32 -6.63
CA ALA A 48 22.54 -15.69 -5.35
C ALA A 48 21.98 -17.12 -5.43
N ARG A 49 22.18 -17.91 -4.36
CA ARG A 49 21.66 -19.28 -4.29
C ARG A 49 20.21 -19.34 -3.88
N HIS A 50 19.75 -18.33 -3.13
CA HIS A 50 18.43 -18.31 -2.52
C HIS A 50 17.81 -16.92 -2.68
N ASN A 51 16.59 -16.90 -3.21
CA ASN A 51 15.72 -15.75 -3.31
C ASN A 51 14.38 -16.12 -2.66
N VAL A 52 14.41 -16.13 -1.34
CA VAL A 52 13.25 -16.47 -0.50
C VAL A 52 12.17 -15.42 -0.70
N TYR A 53 10.92 -15.83 -0.81
CA TYR A 53 9.84 -14.87 -1.03
C TYR A 53 8.57 -15.18 -0.25
N ALA A 54 7.77 -14.16 -0.06
CA ALA A 54 6.36 -14.27 0.32
C ALA A 54 5.56 -13.12 -0.30
N TYR A 55 4.28 -13.38 -0.58
CA TYR A 55 3.33 -12.35 -0.97
C TYR A 55 1.98 -12.56 -0.32
N VAL A 56 1.28 -11.45 -0.12
CA VAL A 56 -0.07 -11.39 0.44
C VAL A 56 -0.92 -10.53 -0.48
N LEU A 57 -2.06 -11.08 -0.92
CA LEU A 57 -3.03 -10.38 -1.77
C LEU A 57 -4.36 -10.29 -1.04
N ARG A 58 -4.97 -9.12 -1.09
CA ARG A 58 -6.29 -8.86 -0.51
C ARG A 58 -7.39 -9.62 -1.25
N GLU A 59 -7.35 -9.57 -2.58
CA GLU A 59 -8.30 -10.31 -3.40
C GLU A 59 -8.10 -11.82 -3.22
N GLY A 60 -9.18 -12.52 -2.87
CA GLY A 60 -9.15 -13.96 -2.59
C GLY A 60 -8.41 -14.35 -1.32
N ASN A 61 -7.94 -13.39 -0.50
CA ASN A 61 -7.18 -13.64 0.74
C ASN A 61 -6.01 -14.61 0.52
N VAL A 62 -5.22 -14.36 -0.53
CA VAL A 62 -4.14 -15.25 -0.95
C VAL A 62 -2.85 -14.91 -0.21
N SER A 63 -2.23 -15.94 0.38
CA SER A 63 -0.85 -15.86 0.91
C SER A 63 -0.03 -16.99 0.34
N ARG A 64 1.19 -16.72 -0.12
CA ARG A 64 2.13 -17.70 -0.63
C ARG A 64 3.54 -17.37 -0.19
N TYR A 65 4.36 -18.40 -0.02
CA TYR A 65 5.77 -18.25 0.32
C TYR A 65 6.61 -19.39 -0.25
N SER A 66 7.93 -19.21 -0.26
CA SER A 66 8.90 -20.24 -0.61
C SER A 66 10.24 -20.00 0.09
N ASP A 67 10.83 -21.05 0.57
CA ASP A 67 12.19 -21.06 1.12
C ASP A 67 13.28 -21.04 0.03
N ASP A 68 12.92 -21.25 -1.25
CA ASP A 68 13.83 -21.23 -2.41
C ASP A 68 15.14 -21.99 -2.19
N GLY A 69 15.05 -23.20 -1.61
CA GLY A 69 16.17 -24.10 -1.35
C GLY A 69 16.90 -23.88 -0.02
N GLU A 70 16.51 -22.91 0.82
CA GLU A 70 16.92 -22.89 2.23
C GLU A 70 16.24 -24.03 3.02
N PRO A 71 16.72 -24.41 4.21
CA PRO A 71 16.03 -25.38 5.04
C PRO A 71 14.59 -25.01 5.30
N GLN A 72 13.70 -25.98 5.22
CA GLN A 72 12.25 -25.78 5.30
C GLN A 72 11.84 -24.93 6.51
N GLY A 73 11.05 -23.90 6.27
CA GLY A 73 10.49 -23.01 7.29
C GLY A 73 11.46 -21.96 7.84
N THR A 74 12.70 -21.88 7.31
CA THR A 74 13.70 -20.93 7.82
C THR A 74 13.72 -19.60 7.08
N GLY A 75 13.03 -19.50 5.94
CA GLY A 75 13.03 -18.31 5.10
C GLY A 75 11.64 -17.79 4.78
N GLY A 76 10.84 -18.54 4.02
CA GLY A 76 9.55 -18.10 3.50
C GLY A 76 8.51 -17.80 4.59
N VAL A 77 8.39 -18.67 5.58
CA VAL A 77 7.49 -18.47 6.73
C VAL A 77 7.87 -17.22 7.53
N PRO A 78 9.15 -17.01 7.95
CA PRO A 78 9.58 -15.78 8.60
C PRO A 78 9.30 -14.50 7.81
N VAL A 79 9.46 -14.52 6.48
CA VAL A 79 9.13 -13.39 5.61
C VAL A 79 7.62 -13.11 5.62
N LEU A 80 6.79 -14.15 5.47
CA LEU A 80 5.33 -14.02 5.52
C LEU A 80 4.85 -13.48 6.87
N ASP A 81 5.43 -13.95 7.97
CA ASP A 81 5.09 -13.50 9.32
C ASP A 81 5.36 -11.99 9.51
N VAL A 82 6.46 -11.48 8.93
CA VAL A 82 6.77 -10.04 8.97
C VAL A 82 5.74 -9.23 8.18
N ILE A 83 5.36 -9.68 6.97
CA ILE A 83 4.33 -9.01 6.17
C ILE A 83 3.01 -8.94 6.97
N ASN A 84 2.56 -10.06 7.53
CA ASN A 84 1.33 -10.13 8.30
C ASN A 84 1.36 -9.21 9.54
N LYS A 85 2.46 -9.23 10.31
CA LYS A 85 2.63 -8.35 11.49
C LYS A 85 2.71 -6.88 11.14
N SER A 86 3.15 -6.53 9.93
CA SER A 86 3.17 -5.13 9.46
C SER A 86 1.79 -4.62 9.03
N GLY A 87 0.80 -5.49 8.93
CA GLY A 87 -0.56 -5.18 8.47
C GLY A 87 -0.63 -4.84 6.98
N LEU A 88 0.40 -5.18 6.21
CA LEU A 88 0.44 -4.93 4.77
C LEU A 88 -0.31 -6.03 4.00
N THR A 89 -0.98 -5.61 2.95
CA THR A 89 -1.54 -6.49 1.92
C THR A 89 -1.25 -5.93 0.53
N ASP A 90 -1.50 -6.74 -0.50
CA ASP A 90 -1.17 -6.39 -1.89
C ASP A 90 0.32 -6.04 -2.05
N VAL A 91 1.18 -6.89 -1.46
CA VAL A 91 2.64 -6.76 -1.50
C VAL A 91 3.33 -8.11 -1.75
N CYS A 92 4.46 -8.04 -2.43
CA CYS A 92 5.41 -9.15 -2.59
C CYS A 92 6.76 -8.74 -2.03
N VAL A 93 7.36 -9.61 -1.20
CA VAL A 93 8.72 -9.44 -0.67
C VAL A 93 9.60 -10.58 -1.16
N VAL A 94 10.79 -10.25 -1.64
CA VAL A 94 11.85 -11.20 -1.96
C VAL A 94 13.09 -10.84 -1.11
N VAL A 95 13.63 -11.81 -0.39
CA VAL A 95 14.90 -11.66 0.33
C VAL A 95 15.95 -12.51 -0.34
N THR A 96 16.84 -11.86 -1.04
CA THR A 96 18.00 -12.45 -1.74
C THR A 96 19.16 -12.65 -0.77
N ARG A 97 19.79 -13.81 -0.79
CA ARG A 97 20.96 -14.12 0.03
C ARG A 97 22.17 -14.48 -0.81
N TYR A 98 23.27 -13.77 -0.57
CA TYR A 98 24.61 -14.16 -1.01
C TYR A 98 25.37 -14.79 0.14
N PHE A 99 25.72 -16.08 0.01
CA PHE A 99 26.39 -16.83 1.07
C PHE A 99 27.83 -16.36 1.29
N GLY A 100 28.18 -16.02 2.53
CA GLY A 100 29.50 -15.51 2.94
C GLY A 100 30.46 -16.55 3.45
N GLY A 101 30.19 -17.85 3.29
CA GLY A 101 31.07 -18.94 3.74
C GLY A 101 30.87 -19.35 5.20
N ILE A 102 30.04 -18.67 5.99
CA ILE A 102 29.79 -19.00 7.41
C ILE A 102 28.31 -19.41 7.56
N LEU A 103 28.09 -20.60 8.14
CA LEU A 103 26.71 -21.08 8.40
C LEU A 103 26.04 -20.30 9.53
N LEU A 104 24.80 -19.91 9.32
CA LEU A 104 23.98 -19.21 10.32
C LEU A 104 23.26 -20.18 11.27
N GLY A 105 22.95 -21.39 10.80
CA GLY A 105 22.02 -22.33 11.44
C GLY A 105 20.57 -21.91 11.26
N ALA A 106 19.62 -22.80 11.56
CA ALA A 106 18.20 -22.57 11.34
C ALA A 106 17.68 -21.30 12.02
N SER A 107 17.97 -21.12 13.31
CA SER A 107 17.54 -19.93 14.06
C SER A 107 18.19 -18.63 13.57
N GLY A 108 19.43 -18.70 13.07
CA GLY A 108 20.12 -17.57 12.46
C GLY A 108 19.51 -17.17 11.11
N LEU A 109 19.14 -18.17 10.28
CA LEU A 109 18.45 -17.95 9.02
C LEU A 109 17.08 -17.29 9.24
N THR A 110 16.27 -17.84 10.13
CA THR A 110 14.96 -17.27 10.49
C THR A 110 15.07 -15.79 10.86
N ARG A 111 16.03 -15.44 11.73
CA ARG A 111 16.24 -14.03 12.12
C ARG A 111 16.71 -13.18 10.95
N ALA A 112 17.62 -13.68 10.12
CA ALA A 112 18.17 -12.92 9.00
C ALA A 112 17.09 -12.65 7.92
N TYR A 113 16.26 -13.65 7.58
CA TYR A 113 15.17 -13.46 6.63
C TYR A 113 14.08 -12.52 7.17
N SER A 114 13.70 -12.64 8.46
CA SER A 114 12.79 -11.69 9.10
C SER A 114 13.35 -10.26 9.09
N GLN A 115 14.64 -10.10 9.38
CA GLN A 115 15.32 -8.80 9.38
C GLN A 115 15.35 -8.20 7.97
N GLY A 116 15.71 -8.97 6.94
CA GLY A 116 15.72 -8.50 5.55
C GLY A 116 14.35 -8.03 5.08
N CYS A 117 13.30 -8.79 5.40
CA CYS A 117 11.92 -8.38 5.15
C CYS A 117 11.54 -7.10 5.91
N SER A 118 11.83 -7.04 7.22
CA SER A 118 11.53 -5.85 8.04
C SER A 118 12.21 -4.59 7.51
N MET A 119 13.46 -4.71 7.06
CA MET A 119 14.19 -3.57 6.50
C MET A 119 13.58 -3.09 5.19
N ALA A 120 13.18 -4.00 4.29
CA ALA A 120 12.47 -3.65 3.06
C ALA A 120 11.12 -2.98 3.34
N VAL A 121 10.33 -3.53 4.27
CA VAL A 121 9.04 -2.95 4.71
C VAL A 121 9.21 -1.56 5.32
N ASN A 122 10.29 -1.34 6.08
CA ASN A 122 10.56 -0.03 6.71
C ASN A 122 11.11 1.00 5.71
N ALA A 123 11.77 0.56 4.64
CA ALA A 123 12.23 1.42 3.56
C ALA A 123 11.09 1.85 2.62
N ALA A 124 10.00 1.09 2.57
CA ALA A 124 8.87 1.37 1.70
C ALA A 124 7.97 2.48 2.26
N ARG A 125 7.52 3.37 1.37
CA ARG A 125 6.49 4.36 1.67
C ARG A 125 5.14 3.66 1.75
N LYS A 126 4.53 3.64 2.94
CA LYS A 126 3.22 3.03 3.16
C LYS A 126 2.10 3.94 2.67
N MET A 127 1.03 3.32 2.19
CA MET A 127 -0.19 3.91 1.69
C MET A 127 -1.38 3.34 2.46
N LYS A 128 -2.26 4.20 2.98
CA LYS A 128 -3.46 3.78 3.70
C LYS A 128 -4.70 4.01 2.83
N MET A 129 -5.07 3.00 2.07
CA MET A 129 -6.25 3.03 1.24
C MET A 129 -7.51 2.99 2.09
N CYS A 130 -8.33 4.03 1.99
CA CYS A 130 -9.60 4.16 2.69
C CYS A 130 -10.76 4.10 1.70
N GLU A 131 -11.89 3.52 2.11
CA GLU A 131 -13.13 3.64 1.37
C GLU A 131 -13.57 5.10 1.34
N CYS A 132 -13.94 5.58 0.18
CA CYS A 132 -14.35 6.95 -0.03
C CYS A 132 -15.48 7.07 -1.06
N SER A 133 -16.11 8.23 -1.05
CA SER A 133 -17.05 8.66 -2.08
C SER A 133 -16.46 9.86 -2.80
N ARG A 134 -16.66 9.94 -4.12
CA ARG A 134 -16.48 11.15 -4.91
C ARG A 134 -17.76 11.95 -4.86
N ILE A 135 -17.69 13.21 -4.42
CA ILE A 135 -18.79 14.15 -4.46
C ILE A 135 -18.46 15.24 -5.48
N SER A 136 -19.40 15.54 -6.36
CA SER A 136 -19.25 16.60 -7.34
C SER A 136 -20.52 17.43 -7.48
N PHE A 137 -20.35 18.74 -7.72
CA PHE A 137 -21.44 19.70 -7.94
C PHE A 137 -20.93 20.98 -8.61
N SER A 138 -21.89 21.82 -9.07
CA SER A 138 -21.63 23.18 -9.51
C SER A 138 -22.28 24.18 -8.57
N CYS A 139 -21.61 25.31 -8.28
CA CYS A 139 -22.15 26.37 -7.44
C CYS A 139 -21.75 27.77 -7.95
N ASP A 140 -22.44 28.80 -7.49
CA ASP A 140 -22.02 30.19 -7.71
C ASP A 140 -20.81 30.55 -6.80
N TYR A 141 -20.13 31.65 -7.11
CA TYR A 141 -18.97 32.13 -6.36
C TYR A 141 -19.27 32.51 -4.91
N THR A 142 -20.51 32.93 -4.62
CA THR A 142 -20.93 33.30 -3.26
C THR A 142 -21.00 32.05 -2.38
N LEU A 143 -21.57 30.98 -2.94
CA LEU A 143 -21.68 29.70 -2.23
C LEU A 143 -20.33 28.99 -2.12
N TYR A 144 -19.49 29.08 -3.18
CA TYR A 144 -18.15 28.51 -3.17
C TYR A 144 -17.32 28.93 -1.95
N GLY A 145 -17.34 30.22 -1.58
CA GLY A 145 -16.61 30.71 -0.41
C GLY A 145 -17.01 30.04 0.92
N LYS A 146 -18.30 29.71 1.07
CA LYS A 146 -18.80 28.98 2.25
C LYS A 146 -18.45 27.49 2.20
N VAL A 147 -18.56 26.88 1.03
CA VAL A 147 -18.23 25.47 0.82
C VAL A 147 -16.73 25.22 1.03
N SER A 148 -15.86 26.01 0.42
CA SER A 148 -14.41 25.87 0.54
C SER A 148 -13.91 26.02 1.98
N TYR A 149 -14.61 26.77 2.80
CA TYR A 149 -14.32 26.87 4.23
C TYR A 149 -14.69 25.60 5.02
N ALA A 150 -15.75 24.89 4.61
CA ALA A 150 -16.22 23.69 5.29
C ALA A 150 -15.43 22.40 4.90
N LEU A 151 -14.96 22.28 3.66
CA LEU A 151 -14.32 21.08 3.14
C LEU A 151 -13.09 20.59 3.94
N PRO A 152 -12.17 21.46 4.42
CA PRO A 152 -11.00 21.05 5.18
C PRO A 152 -11.30 20.25 6.45
N GLU A 153 -12.45 20.50 7.10
CA GLU A 153 -12.87 19.78 8.32
C GLU A 153 -13.01 18.27 8.08
N TYR A 154 -13.31 17.88 6.84
CA TYR A 154 -13.53 16.49 6.45
C TYR A 154 -12.30 15.82 5.84
N GLY A 155 -11.18 16.55 5.71
CA GLY A 155 -9.94 16.03 5.11
C GLY A 155 -10.15 15.54 3.69
N VAL A 156 -10.91 16.29 2.88
CA VAL A 156 -11.20 15.91 1.48
C VAL A 156 -9.94 15.98 0.62
N ILE A 157 -9.89 15.13 -0.42
CA ILE A 157 -8.89 15.20 -1.48
C ILE A 157 -9.53 15.88 -2.68
N MET A 158 -9.11 17.10 -3.00
CA MET A 158 -9.62 17.83 -4.16
C MET A 158 -9.11 17.20 -5.45
N GLU A 159 -10.00 16.76 -6.33
CA GLU A 159 -9.67 16.21 -7.65
C GLU A 159 -9.85 17.25 -8.76
N LYS A 160 -10.87 18.09 -8.62
CA LYS A 160 -11.21 19.10 -9.64
C LYS A 160 -11.77 20.34 -8.99
N GLU A 161 -11.31 21.51 -9.46
CA GLU A 161 -11.76 22.83 -9.08
C GLU A 161 -11.66 23.75 -10.31
N ASP A 162 -12.76 23.87 -11.05
CA ASP A 162 -12.83 24.66 -12.28
C ASP A 162 -13.64 25.94 -12.07
N PHE A 163 -13.07 27.05 -12.44
CA PHE A 163 -13.66 28.38 -12.35
C PHE A 163 -14.05 28.87 -13.74
N ALA A 164 -15.37 29.01 -13.99
CA ALA A 164 -15.96 29.54 -15.22
C ALA A 164 -17.15 30.48 -14.86
N ASP A 165 -18.25 30.39 -15.54
CA ASP A 165 -19.50 31.10 -15.16
C ASP A 165 -20.04 30.61 -13.81
N SER A 166 -19.65 29.39 -13.42
CA SER A 166 -19.87 28.78 -12.11
C SER A 166 -18.63 28.03 -11.69
N VAL A 167 -18.54 27.66 -10.41
CA VAL A 167 -17.43 26.85 -9.88
C VAL A 167 -17.86 25.38 -9.87
N ASN A 168 -17.11 24.54 -10.60
CA ASN A 168 -17.33 23.09 -10.62
C ASN A 168 -16.32 22.42 -9.71
N LEU A 169 -16.81 21.67 -8.74
CA LEU A 169 -16.01 20.96 -7.74
C LEU A 169 -16.18 19.45 -7.87
N ALA A 170 -15.09 18.72 -7.71
CA ALA A 170 -15.11 17.29 -7.46
C ALA A 170 -14.00 16.94 -6.47
N PHE A 171 -14.33 16.17 -5.44
CA PHE A 171 -13.40 15.76 -4.40
C PHE A 171 -13.77 14.41 -3.83
N LEU A 172 -12.77 13.73 -3.23
CA LEU A 172 -12.97 12.51 -2.48
C LEU A 172 -13.12 12.83 -0.99
N VAL A 173 -14.06 12.15 -0.35
CA VAL A 173 -14.26 12.18 1.10
C VAL A 173 -14.34 10.75 1.62
N LYS A 174 -13.75 10.47 2.80
CA LYS A 174 -13.88 9.14 3.41
C LYS A 174 -15.35 8.79 3.59
N SER A 175 -15.73 7.55 3.27
CA SER A 175 -17.14 7.10 3.34
C SER A 175 -17.79 7.35 4.69
N GLU A 176 -17.03 7.28 5.78
CA GLU A 176 -17.52 7.56 7.15
C GLU A 176 -17.98 9.02 7.35
N PHE A 177 -17.52 9.94 6.51
CA PHE A 177 -17.87 11.37 6.58
C PHE A 177 -18.83 11.82 5.46
N SER A 178 -19.08 10.98 4.44
CA SER A 178 -19.86 11.37 3.25
C SER A 178 -21.23 11.90 3.61
N ASP A 179 -22.00 11.18 4.41
CA ASP A 179 -23.36 11.61 4.76
C ASP A 179 -23.38 12.90 5.60
N LYS A 180 -22.45 13.02 6.56
CA LYS A 180 -22.34 14.23 7.39
C LYS A 180 -22.00 15.45 6.53
N LEU A 181 -21.05 15.30 5.59
CA LEU A 181 -20.68 16.37 4.67
C LEU A 181 -21.83 16.76 3.74
N LYS A 182 -22.58 15.79 3.19
CA LYS A 182 -23.75 16.07 2.33
C LYS A 182 -24.82 16.87 3.08
N ILE A 183 -25.10 16.54 4.33
CA ILE A 183 -26.02 17.31 5.18
C ILE A 183 -25.52 18.74 5.32
N GLN A 184 -24.25 18.94 5.67
CA GLN A 184 -23.68 20.29 5.84
C GLN A 184 -23.70 21.11 4.54
N LEU A 185 -23.38 20.49 3.39
CA LEU A 185 -23.45 21.15 2.08
C LEU A 185 -24.89 21.55 1.72
N THR A 186 -25.87 20.70 2.05
CA THR A 186 -27.30 20.99 1.87
C THR A 186 -27.73 22.19 2.71
N ASP A 187 -27.31 22.24 3.98
CA ASP A 187 -27.61 23.35 4.91
C ASP A 187 -26.96 24.66 4.44
N ILE A 188 -25.67 24.63 4.08
CA ILE A 188 -24.93 25.80 3.57
C ILE A 188 -25.61 26.39 2.33
N SER A 189 -26.13 25.54 1.45
CA SER A 189 -26.75 25.93 0.19
C SER A 189 -28.26 26.20 0.31
N CYS A 190 -28.89 25.99 1.47
CA CYS A 190 -30.31 25.96 1.66
C CYS A 190 -31.02 25.02 0.66
N GLY A 191 -30.43 23.85 0.40
CA GLY A 191 -30.95 22.83 -0.51
C GLY A 191 -30.79 23.14 -2.01
N LYS A 192 -30.00 24.13 -2.39
CA LYS A 192 -29.81 24.53 -3.81
C LYS A 192 -28.77 23.72 -4.57
N LEU A 193 -27.86 22.98 -3.86
CA LEU A 193 -26.86 22.17 -4.51
C LEU A 193 -27.42 20.82 -4.98
N GLU A 194 -27.20 20.53 -6.25
CA GLU A 194 -27.41 19.19 -6.81
C GLU A 194 -26.12 18.39 -6.68
N LEU A 195 -26.05 17.54 -5.66
CA LEU A 195 -24.87 16.72 -5.39
C LEU A 195 -24.93 15.43 -6.22
N SER A 196 -23.84 15.14 -6.94
CA SER A 196 -23.60 13.82 -7.54
C SER A 196 -22.63 13.06 -6.67
N GLU A 197 -22.93 11.80 -6.36
CA GLU A 197 -22.08 10.92 -5.55
C GLU A 197 -21.76 9.63 -6.28
N GLU A 198 -20.47 9.27 -6.30
CA GLU A 198 -19.96 7.96 -6.72
C GLU A 198 -19.34 7.27 -5.50
N THR A 199 -19.85 6.12 -5.11
CA THR A 199 -19.47 5.37 -3.90
C THR A 199 -18.54 4.19 -4.21
N ASN A 200 -18.04 3.53 -3.17
CA ASN A 200 -17.17 2.34 -3.24
C ASN A 200 -15.82 2.59 -3.94
N LEU A 201 -15.31 3.78 -3.86
CA LEU A 201 -13.97 4.12 -4.30
C LEU A 201 -12.95 3.85 -3.18
N LEU A 202 -11.69 3.75 -3.57
CA LEU A 202 -10.56 3.61 -2.65
C LEU A 202 -9.53 4.69 -2.99
N ALA A 203 -9.06 5.41 -1.98
CA ALA A 203 -8.02 6.42 -2.14
C ALA A 203 -7.10 6.46 -0.92
N ASP A 204 -5.89 6.98 -1.11
CA ASP A 204 -4.92 7.22 -0.04
C ASP A 204 -5.22 8.56 0.61
N PHE A 205 -5.58 8.51 1.90
CA PHE A 205 -5.81 9.68 2.75
C PHE A 205 -4.68 9.87 3.79
N ALA A 206 -3.44 9.42 3.48
CA ALA A 206 -2.27 9.58 4.34
C ALA A 206 -1.70 11.01 4.31
#